data_7957fef665b3b3f57411debb6d291d5d
#
_entry.id   7957fef665b3b3f57411debb6d291d5d
#
_cell.length_a   1.000
_cell.length_b   1.000
_cell.length_c   1.000
_cell.angle_alpha   90.00
_cell.angle_beta   90.00
_cell.angle_gamma   90.00
#
_symmetry.space_group_name_H-M   'P 1'
#
loop_
_entity.id
_entity.type
_entity.pdbx_description
1 polymer ?
#
loop_
_entity_poly.entity_id
_entity_poly.type
_entity_poly.pdbx_seq_one_letter_code
_entity_poly.pdbx_strand_id
1 'polypeptide(L)'
;MQLGVIGLGRMGQIVVDRTLEAGHDVVAFDLDEEAVATAADAGATPADSVVDLAERLGDEKRVWLMVPAGDAVDAALDDLEPHLDGEDIVVDGGNSYFRDSVRRAETTPAAYLDCGTSGGPAGAELGFSLMIGGPEWAYEELSPVFDAVATGPA
;
A
#
# COMPACT_ATOMS: atom_id res chain seq x y z
N MET A 1 1.12 -13.72 3.19
CA MET A 1 1.93 -12.48 3.34
C MET A 1 1.09 -11.45 4.07
N GLN A 2 1.69 -10.58 4.85
CA GLN A 2 1.00 -9.51 5.55
C GLN A 2 1.30 -8.17 4.89
N LEU A 3 0.26 -7.40 4.58
CA LEU A 3 0.36 -6.10 3.93
C LEU A 3 -0.26 -5.02 4.82
N GLY A 4 0.43 -3.90 5.00
CA GLY A 4 -0.15 -2.69 5.57
C GLY A 4 -0.72 -1.82 4.46
N VAL A 5 -1.95 -1.34 4.59
CA VAL A 5 -2.58 -0.41 3.65
C VAL A 5 -2.93 0.88 4.38
N ILE A 6 -2.37 1.99 3.92
CA ILE A 6 -2.63 3.33 4.42
C ILE A 6 -3.40 4.11 3.37
N GLY A 7 -4.57 4.58 3.71
CA GLY A 7 -5.49 5.21 2.79
C GLY A 7 -6.54 4.23 2.30
N LEU A 8 -7.76 4.41 2.81
CA LEU A 8 -8.88 3.50 2.60
C LEU A 8 -10.04 4.21 1.89
N GLY A 9 -9.70 5.05 0.93
CA GLY A 9 -10.69 5.54 -0.04
C GLY A 9 -11.16 4.38 -0.92
N ARG A 10 -11.89 4.68 -1.97
CA ARG A 10 -12.46 3.65 -2.85
C ARG A 10 -11.43 2.66 -3.40
N MET A 11 -10.29 3.17 -3.89
CA MET A 11 -9.24 2.32 -4.44
C MET A 11 -8.50 1.55 -3.34
N GLY A 12 -8.23 2.18 -2.20
CA GLY A 12 -7.58 1.52 -1.06
C GLY A 12 -8.43 0.36 -0.51
N GLN A 13 -9.74 0.51 -0.42
CA GLN A 13 -10.64 -0.58 -0.03
C GLN A 13 -10.57 -1.74 -1.02
N ILE A 14 -10.49 -1.46 -2.32
CA ILE A 14 -10.37 -2.51 -3.34
C ILE A 14 -9.06 -3.27 -3.19
N VAL A 15 -7.95 -2.57 -2.91
CA VAL A 15 -6.65 -3.20 -2.63
C VAL A 15 -6.77 -4.13 -1.41
N VAL A 16 -7.42 -3.68 -0.33
CA VAL A 16 -7.67 -4.49 0.86
C VAL A 16 -8.47 -5.74 0.51
N ASP A 17 -9.62 -5.57 -0.14
CA ASP A 17 -10.52 -6.66 -0.47
C ASP A 17 -9.84 -7.74 -1.33
N ARG A 18 -9.17 -7.33 -2.39
CA ARG A 18 -8.50 -8.26 -3.30
C ARG A 18 -7.33 -8.99 -2.64
N THR A 19 -6.59 -8.29 -1.78
CA THR A 19 -5.48 -8.88 -1.02
C THR A 19 -5.99 -9.95 -0.04
N LEU A 20 -7.09 -9.66 0.67
CA LEU A 20 -7.73 -10.61 1.59
C LEU A 20 -8.31 -11.81 0.83
N GLU A 21 -8.99 -11.58 -0.29
CA GLU A 21 -9.57 -12.65 -1.13
C GLU A 21 -8.50 -13.62 -1.65
N ALA A 22 -7.29 -13.13 -1.87
CA ALA A 22 -6.16 -13.95 -2.29
C ALA A 22 -5.51 -14.75 -1.15
N GLY A 23 -6.00 -14.59 0.09
CA GLY A 23 -5.52 -15.34 1.25
C GLY A 23 -4.38 -14.66 2.02
N HIS A 24 -4.10 -13.40 1.72
CA HIS A 24 -3.11 -12.60 2.47
C HIS A 24 -3.77 -11.88 3.66
N ASP A 25 -2.96 -11.47 4.62
CA ASP A 25 -3.42 -10.68 5.76
C ASP A 25 -3.21 -9.19 5.48
N VAL A 26 -4.10 -8.35 6.01
CA VAL A 26 -4.02 -6.89 5.86
C VAL A 26 -4.16 -6.20 7.21
N VAL A 27 -3.28 -5.23 7.47
CA VAL A 27 -3.44 -4.23 8.54
C VAL A 27 -3.78 -2.91 7.85
N ALA A 28 -4.85 -2.26 8.27
CA ALA A 28 -5.41 -1.12 7.55
C ALA A 28 -5.54 0.12 8.43
N PHE A 29 -5.20 1.28 7.88
CA PHE A 29 -5.37 2.57 8.54
C PHE A 29 -5.84 3.66 7.56
N ASP A 30 -6.72 4.54 8.06
CA ASP A 30 -7.14 5.79 7.42
C ASP A 30 -7.47 6.80 8.50
N LEU A 31 -7.42 8.08 8.19
CA LEU A 31 -7.86 9.15 9.10
C LEU A 31 -9.38 9.11 9.31
N ASP A 32 -10.14 8.53 8.38
CA ASP A 32 -11.57 8.31 8.49
C ASP A 32 -11.85 6.99 9.21
N GLU A 33 -12.37 7.07 10.41
CA GLU A 33 -12.69 5.89 11.24
C GLU A 33 -13.73 4.96 10.59
N GLU A 34 -14.65 5.50 9.82
CA GLU A 34 -15.64 4.69 9.08
C GLU A 34 -14.99 3.84 8.00
N ALA A 35 -13.99 4.40 7.32
CA ALA A 35 -13.22 3.67 6.31
C ALA A 35 -12.43 2.52 6.95
N VAL A 36 -11.84 2.74 8.12
CA VAL A 36 -11.14 1.70 8.88
C VAL A 36 -12.12 0.59 9.31
N ALA A 37 -13.30 0.96 9.79
CA ALA A 37 -14.34 0.00 10.16
C ALA A 37 -14.79 -0.85 8.97
N THR A 38 -14.93 -0.27 7.79
CA THR A 38 -15.27 -0.99 6.56
C THR A 38 -14.20 -2.02 6.20
N ALA A 39 -12.92 -1.66 6.30
CA ALA A 39 -11.83 -2.59 6.07
C ALA A 39 -11.80 -3.72 7.11
N ALA A 40 -12.07 -3.41 8.38
CA ALA A 40 -12.16 -4.39 9.46
C ALA A 40 -13.31 -5.38 9.23
N ASP A 41 -14.46 -4.91 8.76
CA ASP A 41 -15.61 -5.76 8.42
C ASP A 41 -15.27 -6.72 7.28
N ALA A 42 -14.40 -6.32 6.37
CA ALA A 42 -13.92 -7.18 5.27
C ALA A 42 -12.89 -8.23 5.74
N GLY A 43 -12.32 -8.08 6.91
CA GLY A 43 -11.35 -9.02 7.50
C GLY A 43 -9.97 -8.45 7.78
N ALA A 44 -9.73 -7.16 7.49
CA ALA A 44 -8.46 -6.51 7.83
C ALA A 44 -8.36 -6.26 9.34
N THR A 45 -7.12 -6.20 9.84
CA THR A 45 -6.84 -5.76 11.20
C THR A 45 -6.79 -4.24 11.23
N PRO A 46 -7.65 -3.56 12.01
CA PRO A 46 -7.62 -2.12 12.09
C PRO A 46 -6.41 -1.63 12.89
N ALA A 47 -5.81 -0.53 12.46
CA ALA A 47 -4.78 0.18 13.19
C ALA A 47 -5.28 1.57 13.60
N ASP A 48 -4.79 2.09 14.71
CA ASP A 48 -5.21 3.38 15.28
C ASP A 48 -4.38 4.56 14.74
N SER A 49 -3.24 4.26 14.13
CA SER A 49 -2.32 5.25 13.55
C SER A 49 -1.38 4.59 12.56
N VAL A 50 -0.61 5.40 11.83
CA VAL A 50 0.47 4.90 10.97
C VAL A 50 1.52 4.16 11.81
N VAL A 51 1.86 4.69 12.96
CA VAL A 51 2.83 4.06 13.88
C VAL A 51 2.30 2.71 14.39
N ASP A 52 1.03 2.66 14.80
CA ASP A 52 0.38 1.41 15.24
C ASP A 52 0.37 0.38 14.11
N LEU A 53 0.09 0.79 12.88
CA LEU A 53 0.15 -0.09 11.71
C LEU A 53 1.56 -0.67 11.53
N ALA A 54 2.59 0.16 11.61
CA ALA A 54 3.97 -0.28 11.48
C ALA A 54 4.35 -1.29 12.59
N GLU A 55 3.95 -1.04 13.82
CA GLU A 55 4.20 -1.95 14.95
C GLU A 55 3.49 -3.30 14.76
N ARG A 56 2.25 -3.29 14.26
CA ARG A 56 1.48 -4.51 14.01
C ARG A 56 2.05 -5.36 12.89
N LEU A 57 2.75 -4.76 11.92
CA LEU A 57 3.41 -5.47 10.83
C LEU A 57 4.66 -6.24 11.30
N GLY A 58 5.26 -5.88 12.42
CA GLY A 58 6.45 -6.53 12.94
C GLY A 58 7.68 -6.29 12.08
N ASP A 59 8.50 -7.31 11.90
CA ASP A 59 9.67 -7.27 11.03
C ASP A 59 9.25 -7.44 9.55
N GLU A 60 10.11 -7.05 8.62
CA GLU A 60 9.84 -7.14 7.17
C GLU A 60 8.52 -6.49 6.78
N LYS A 61 8.42 -5.19 7.01
CA LYS A 61 7.20 -4.43 6.74
C LYS A 61 6.98 -4.24 5.24
N ARG A 62 5.74 -4.48 4.83
CA ARG A 62 5.26 -4.26 3.47
C ARG A 62 4.08 -3.31 3.55
N VAL A 63 4.23 -2.08 3.07
CA VAL A 63 3.24 -1.02 3.22
C VAL A 63 2.84 -0.48 1.86
N TRP A 64 1.55 -0.40 1.60
CA TRP A 64 0.98 0.19 0.38
C TRP A 64 0.24 1.48 0.74
N LEU A 65 0.71 2.59 0.16
CA LEU A 65 0.12 3.91 0.36
C LEU A 65 -0.92 4.17 -0.75
N MET A 66 -2.16 4.44 -0.35
CA MET A 66 -3.25 4.82 -1.26
C MET A 66 -3.85 6.17 -0.86
N VAL A 67 -3.02 7.06 -0.36
CA VAL A 67 -3.38 8.44 -0.02
C VAL A 67 -3.16 9.36 -1.23
N PRO A 68 -3.79 10.56 -1.25
CA PRO A 68 -3.56 11.52 -2.33
C PRO A 68 -2.08 11.87 -2.48
N ALA A 69 -1.64 12.03 -3.73
CA ALA A 69 -0.27 12.44 -4.04
C ALA A 69 0.07 13.78 -3.38
N GLY A 70 1.35 13.99 -3.07
CA GLY A 70 1.84 15.21 -2.47
C GLY A 70 1.99 15.11 -0.95
N ASP A 71 1.45 16.09 -0.22
CA ASP A 71 1.66 16.23 1.23
C ASP A 71 1.16 15.02 2.05
N ALA A 72 0.10 14.36 1.62
CA ALA A 72 -0.42 13.18 2.33
C ALA A 72 0.55 12.00 2.27
N VAL A 73 1.24 11.80 1.14
CA VAL A 73 2.28 10.77 1.00
C VAL A 73 3.47 11.13 1.89
N ASP A 74 3.93 12.37 1.86
CA ASP A 74 5.04 12.83 2.69
C ASP A 74 4.72 12.68 4.19
N ALA A 75 3.51 13.03 4.61
CA ALA A 75 3.09 12.88 6.01
C ALA A 75 3.08 11.41 6.46
N ALA A 76 2.58 10.51 5.63
CA ALA A 76 2.60 9.07 5.92
C ALA A 76 4.04 8.54 6.02
N LEU A 77 4.92 8.95 5.12
CA LEU A 77 6.34 8.56 5.14
C LEU A 77 7.05 9.11 6.37
N ASP A 78 6.79 10.36 6.78
CA ASP A 78 7.37 10.94 7.98
C ASP A 78 7.05 10.10 9.23
N ASP A 79 5.84 9.58 9.32
CA ASP A 79 5.43 8.73 10.44
C ASP A 79 6.01 7.32 10.34
N LEU A 80 6.19 6.79 9.13
CA LEU A 80 6.73 5.45 8.88
C LEU A 80 8.25 5.36 9.04
N GLU A 81 8.99 6.36 8.55
CA GLU A 81 10.45 6.30 8.42
C GLU A 81 11.19 5.84 9.68
N PRO A 82 10.83 6.28 10.91
CA PRO A 82 11.51 5.80 12.11
C PRO A 82 11.37 4.29 12.36
N HIS A 83 10.41 3.65 11.71
CA HIS A 83 10.10 2.23 11.87
C HIS A 83 10.56 1.36 10.69
N LEU A 84 11.18 1.97 9.68
CA LEU A 84 11.59 1.29 8.44
C LEU A 84 13.10 1.03 8.41
N ASP A 85 13.47 -0.04 7.72
CA ASP A 85 14.86 -0.36 7.40
C ASP A 85 14.98 -0.84 5.94
N GLY A 86 16.19 -1.24 5.53
CA GLY A 86 16.49 -1.62 4.15
C GLY A 86 15.83 -2.90 3.66
N GLU A 87 15.25 -3.70 4.54
CA GLU A 87 14.53 -4.93 4.19
C GLU A 87 13.03 -4.70 4.03
N ASP A 88 12.55 -3.51 4.42
CA ASP A 88 11.16 -3.12 4.28
C ASP A 88 10.85 -2.61 2.87
N ILE A 89 9.57 -2.62 2.50
CA ILE A 89 9.11 -2.16 1.19
C ILE A 89 7.93 -1.20 1.39
N VAL A 90 7.99 -0.06 0.72
CA VAL A 90 6.88 0.90 0.62
C VAL A 90 6.45 1.00 -0.84
N VAL A 91 5.16 0.82 -1.09
CA VAL A 91 4.54 1.02 -2.40
C VAL A 91 3.74 2.32 -2.37
N ASP A 92 4.05 3.25 -3.25
CA ASP A 92 3.27 4.47 -3.45
C ASP A 92 2.29 4.25 -4.60
N GLY A 93 1.03 4.02 -4.25
CA GLY A 93 -0.08 3.84 -5.19
C GLY A 93 -0.90 5.10 -5.42
N GLY A 94 -0.45 6.25 -4.92
CA GLY A 94 -1.16 7.53 -5.02
C GLY A 94 -1.00 8.28 -6.34
N ASN A 95 -0.39 7.69 -7.35
CA ASN A 95 -0.09 8.34 -8.64
C ASN A 95 0.74 9.62 -8.47
N SER A 96 1.77 9.54 -7.66
CA SER A 96 2.68 10.65 -7.38
C SER A 96 3.42 11.12 -8.63
N TYR A 97 3.78 12.41 -8.64
CA TYR A 97 4.64 12.95 -9.68
C TYR A 97 6.01 12.26 -9.65
N PHE A 98 6.54 11.86 -10.80
CA PHE A 98 7.74 11.00 -10.88
C PHE A 98 8.96 11.57 -10.16
N ARG A 99 9.14 12.89 -10.16
CA ARG A 99 10.27 13.54 -9.45
C ARG A 99 10.13 13.45 -7.94
N ASP A 100 8.90 13.49 -7.43
CA ASP A 100 8.63 13.26 -6.01
C ASP A 100 8.93 11.81 -5.64
N SER A 101 8.56 10.86 -6.49
CA SER A 101 8.87 9.45 -6.29
C SER A 101 10.38 9.18 -6.25
N VAL A 102 11.15 9.80 -7.15
CA VAL A 102 12.62 9.70 -7.15
C VAL A 102 13.20 10.26 -5.86
N ARG A 103 12.76 11.46 -5.44
CA ARG A 103 13.20 12.10 -4.20
C ARG A 103 12.89 11.22 -2.98
N ARG A 104 11.68 10.68 -2.90
CA ARG A 104 11.26 9.82 -1.79
C ARG A 104 12.06 8.52 -1.74
N ALA A 105 12.33 7.92 -2.90
CA ALA A 105 13.16 6.72 -2.99
C ALA A 105 14.58 6.95 -2.45
N GLU A 106 15.15 8.14 -2.66
CA GLU A 106 16.48 8.49 -2.18
C GLU A 106 16.53 8.70 -0.66
N THR A 107 15.45 9.16 -0.05
CA THR A 107 15.40 9.54 1.37
C THR A 107 14.74 8.48 2.27
N THR A 108 13.92 7.59 1.72
CA THR A 108 13.25 6.54 2.48
C THR A 108 14.21 5.40 2.81
N PRO A 109 14.30 4.96 4.07
CA PRO A 109 15.17 3.85 4.44
C PRO A 109 14.83 2.52 3.76
N ALA A 110 13.54 2.30 3.47
CA ALA A 110 13.03 1.10 2.82
C ALA A 110 13.17 1.17 1.29
N ALA A 111 13.02 0.03 0.63
CA ALA A 111 12.82 0.00 -0.82
C ALA A 111 11.51 0.71 -1.17
N TYR A 112 11.56 1.60 -2.15
CA TYR A 112 10.43 2.42 -2.57
C TYR A 112 10.00 2.01 -3.98
N LEU A 113 8.74 1.56 -4.11
CA LEU A 113 8.13 1.24 -5.39
C LEU A 113 7.08 2.30 -5.74
N ASP A 114 7.21 2.90 -6.90
CA ASP A 114 6.18 3.77 -7.47
C ASP A 114 5.21 2.89 -8.27
N CYS A 115 3.93 2.93 -7.92
CA CYS A 115 2.92 2.07 -8.53
C CYS A 115 1.79 2.91 -9.12
N GLY A 116 1.84 3.12 -10.41
CA GLY A 116 0.74 3.70 -11.14
C GLY A 116 -0.44 2.73 -11.14
N THR A 117 -1.61 3.21 -10.70
CA THR A 117 -2.82 2.40 -10.56
C THR A 117 -3.92 2.96 -11.41
N SER A 118 -4.44 2.15 -12.32
CA SER A 118 -5.47 2.54 -13.29
C SER A 118 -6.58 1.51 -13.33
N GLY A 119 -7.82 1.93 -13.54
CA GLY A 119 -8.99 1.06 -13.60
C GLY A 119 -10.20 1.58 -12.83
N GLY A 120 -9.99 2.54 -11.92
CA GLY A 120 -11.06 3.21 -11.19
C GLY A 120 -12.11 2.27 -10.58
N PRO A 121 -13.42 2.56 -10.74
CA PRO A 121 -14.49 1.74 -10.16
C PRO A 121 -14.51 0.29 -10.64
N ALA A 122 -14.04 0.02 -11.85
CA ALA A 122 -13.99 -1.33 -12.40
C ALA A 122 -12.94 -2.21 -11.73
N GLY A 123 -11.99 -1.64 -10.99
CA GLY A 123 -10.96 -2.37 -10.27
C GLY A 123 -11.49 -3.38 -9.25
N ALA A 124 -12.69 -3.14 -8.71
CA ALA A 124 -13.33 -4.09 -7.78
C ALA A 124 -13.60 -5.44 -8.44
N GLU A 125 -14.06 -5.44 -9.68
CA GLU A 125 -14.41 -6.64 -10.43
C GLU A 125 -13.26 -7.17 -11.27
N LEU A 126 -12.55 -6.28 -11.95
CA LEU A 126 -11.57 -6.63 -12.97
C LEU A 126 -10.12 -6.56 -12.47
N GLY A 127 -9.88 -5.91 -11.33
CA GLY A 127 -8.54 -5.56 -10.87
C GLY A 127 -8.04 -4.28 -11.51
N PHE A 128 -6.87 -3.84 -11.09
CA PHE A 128 -6.23 -2.65 -11.61
C PHE A 128 -5.15 -2.98 -12.63
N SER A 129 -4.93 -2.07 -13.59
CA SER A 129 -3.71 -2.07 -14.37
C SER A 129 -2.63 -1.38 -13.56
N LEU A 130 -1.51 -2.08 -13.33
CA LEU A 130 -0.41 -1.58 -12.49
C LEU A 130 0.83 -1.30 -13.34
N MET A 131 1.46 -0.16 -13.11
CA MET A 131 2.77 0.18 -13.67
C MET A 131 3.73 0.44 -12.51
N ILE A 132 4.70 -0.44 -12.32
CA ILE A 132 5.53 -0.48 -11.12
C ILE A 132 6.97 -0.18 -11.48
N GLY A 133 7.55 0.80 -10.79
CA GLY A 133 8.97 1.16 -10.89
C GLY A 133 9.67 1.10 -9.54
N GLY A 134 10.89 0.59 -9.52
CA GLY A 134 11.71 0.50 -8.32
C GLY A 134 12.63 -0.72 -8.32
N PRO A 135 13.21 -1.08 -7.16
CA PRO A 135 14.11 -2.24 -7.06
C PRO A 135 13.42 -3.55 -7.43
N GLU A 136 14.08 -4.33 -8.27
CA GLU A 136 13.54 -5.62 -8.78
C GLU A 136 13.22 -6.60 -7.64
N TRP A 137 14.10 -6.72 -6.66
CA TRP A 137 13.89 -7.64 -5.53
C TRP A 137 12.60 -7.34 -4.75
N ALA A 138 12.28 -6.05 -4.58
CA ALA A 138 11.08 -5.61 -3.88
C ALA A 138 9.83 -5.93 -4.70
N TYR A 139 9.89 -5.73 -6.01
CA TYR A 139 8.81 -6.14 -6.92
C TYR A 139 8.57 -7.65 -6.85
N GLU A 140 9.64 -8.45 -6.90
CA GLU A 140 9.54 -9.92 -6.84
C GLU A 140 8.91 -10.39 -5.54
N GLU A 141 9.29 -9.81 -4.41
CA GLU A 141 8.72 -10.15 -3.10
C GLU A 141 7.23 -9.83 -3.00
N LEU A 142 6.80 -8.72 -3.59
CA LEU A 142 5.40 -8.30 -3.56
C LEU A 142 4.57 -8.83 -4.74
N SER A 143 5.16 -9.57 -5.65
CA SER A 143 4.44 -10.08 -6.82
C SER A 143 3.16 -10.85 -6.46
N PRO A 144 3.07 -11.66 -5.39
CA PRO A 144 1.79 -12.29 -5.03
C PRO A 144 0.69 -11.28 -4.70
N VAL A 145 1.04 -10.14 -4.09
CA VAL A 145 0.08 -9.06 -3.80
C VAL A 145 -0.28 -8.32 -5.07
N PHE A 146 0.69 -7.99 -5.91
CA PHE A 146 0.43 -7.33 -7.19
C PHE A 146 -0.48 -8.18 -8.09
N ASP A 147 -0.25 -9.49 -8.13
CA ASP A 147 -1.09 -10.42 -8.90
C ASP A 147 -2.53 -10.44 -8.36
N ALA A 148 -2.71 -10.35 -7.04
CA ALA A 148 -4.03 -10.28 -6.43
C ALA A 148 -4.80 -9.01 -6.80
N VAL A 149 -4.09 -7.88 -6.87
CA VAL A 149 -4.67 -6.54 -7.10
C VAL A 149 -4.83 -6.24 -8.59
N ALA A 150 -3.94 -6.75 -9.43
CA ALA A 150 -3.93 -6.50 -10.87
C ALA A 150 -5.12 -7.16 -11.60
N THR A 151 -5.40 -6.68 -12.80
CA THR A 151 -6.29 -7.39 -13.73
C THR A 151 -5.68 -8.74 -14.03
N GLY A 152 -6.47 -9.79 -13.90
CA GLY A 152 -6.03 -11.13 -14.29
C GLY A 152 -5.64 -11.21 -15.76
N PRO A 153 -4.96 -12.26 -16.16
CA PRO A 153 -4.65 -12.49 -17.57
C PRO A 153 -5.94 -12.55 -18.38
N ALA A 154 -5.91 -11.86 -19.50
CA ALA A 154 -7.05 -11.83 -20.41
C ALA A 154 -7.33 -13.23 -20.99
#